data_47d894c09aec37c2bab397eb0ea9c1b2
#
_entry.id   47d894c09aec37c2bab397eb0ea9c1b2
#
_cell.length_a   1.000
_cell.length_b   1.000
_cell.length_c   1.000
_cell.angle_alpha   90.00
_cell.angle_beta   90.00
_cell.angle_gamma   90.00
#
_symmetry.space_group_name_H-M   'P 1'
#
loop_
_entity.id
_entity.type
_entity.pdbx_description
1 polymer ?
#
loop_
_entity_poly.entity_id
_entity_poly.type
_entity_poly.pdbx_seq_one_letter_code
_entity_poly.pdbx_strand_id
1 'polypeptide(L)'
;MRHVIRPFIAVVAVGGMALGLVQLASANVPQTAQAAATTQVNGREFRFTLSSKSAAKPGTVTFNFTNTGTVAHDFKIDGKTTPLVQPGHTAKLVVRFRKAGKFSYLCTVPGHAAAGMRGVFTVR
;
A
#
# COMPACT_ATOMS: atom_id res chain seq x y z
N MET A 1 -42.54 71.28 47.51
CA MET A 1 -41.88 71.27 46.20
C MET A 1 -40.73 70.25 46.27
N ARG A 2 -40.81 69.22 45.54
CA ARG A 2 -39.94 68.05 45.62
C ARG A 2 -38.85 68.09 44.56
N HIS A 3 -37.59 68.24 45.00
CA HIS A 3 -36.48 68.15 44.07
C HIS A 3 -36.15 66.69 43.82
N VAL A 4 -36.30 66.34 42.57
CA VAL A 4 -35.91 64.98 42.10
C VAL A 4 -34.47 65.02 41.63
N ILE A 5 -33.56 64.40 42.41
CA ILE A 5 -32.16 64.24 42.05
C ILE A 5 -32.04 63.00 41.15
N ARG A 6 -31.60 63.21 39.93
CA ARG A 6 -31.30 62.12 39.01
C ARG A 6 -29.86 61.70 39.20
N PRO A 7 -29.57 60.41 39.42
CA PRO A 7 -28.19 59.94 39.41
C PRO A 7 -27.73 59.69 37.94
N PHE A 8 -26.55 60.27 37.66
CA PHE A 8 -25.82 59.92 36.42
C PHE A 8 -25.24 58.53 36.57
N ILE A 9 -25.64 57.62 35.68
CA ILE A 9 -25.02 56.31 35.54
C ILE A 9 -23.85 56.46 34.58
N ALA A 10 -22.62 56.32 35.11
CA ALA A 10 -21.43 56.22 34.31
C ALA A 10 -21.36 54.86 33.68
N VAL A 11 -21.46 54.79 32.34
CA VAL A 11 -21.22 53.57 31.59
C VAL A 11 -19.72 53.37 31.44
N VAL A 12 -19.17 52.39 32.16
CA VAL A 12 -17.79 51.95 31.97
C VAL A 12 -17.80 51.01 30.76
N ALA A 13 -17.24 51.44 29.65
CA ALA A 13 -16.98 50.59 28.49
C ALA A 13 -15.80 49.67 28.81
N VAL A 14 -16.09 48.42 29.10
CA VAL A 14 -15.07 47.36 29.17
C VAL A 14 -14.70 46.96 27.72
N GLY A 15 -13.51 47.40 27.32
CA GLY A 15 -12.93 46.99 26.05
C GLY A 15 -12.63 45.48 26.05
N GLY A 16 -13.44 44.74 25.32
CA GLY A 16 -13.21 43.33 25.08
C GLY A 16 -12.00 43.13 24.16
N MET A 17 -10.92 42.63 24.72
CA MET A 17 -9.77 42.17 23.97
C MET A 17 -10.16 40.85 23.28
N ALA A 18 -10.47 40.91 22.02
CA ALA A 18 -10.72 39.73 21.22
C ALA A 18 -9.39 38.98 20.99
N LEU A 19 -9.15 37.92 21.77
CA LEU A 19 -8.10 36.96 21.45
C LEU A 19 -8.50 36.26 20.16
N GLY A 20 -7.89 36.67 19.05
CA GLY A 20 -7.99 35.94 17.78
C GLY A 20 -7.36 34.57 17.93
N LEU A 21 -8.20 33.55 17.98
CA LEU A 21 -7.77 32.14 17.80
C LEU A 21 -7.24 32.02 16.36
N VAL A 22 -5.90 32.00 16.23
CA VAL A 22 -5.27 31.59 14.99
C VAL A 22 -5.54 30.08 14.83
N GLN A 23 -6.55 29.73 14.05
CA GLN A 23 -6.73 28.36 13.63
C GLN A 23 -5.60 28.03 12.64
N LEU A 24 -4.65 27.23 13.09
CA LEU A 24 -3.69 26.57 12.20
C LEU A 24 -4.51 25.62 11.34
N ALA A 25 -4.79 26.05 10.12
CA ALA A 25 -5.33 25.17 9.10
C ALA A 25 -4.30 24.06 8.88
N SER A 26 -4.59 22.87 9.39
CA SER A 26 -3.83 21.67 9.03
C SER A 26 -3.97 21.52 7.52
N ALA A 27 -2.91 21.85 6.78
CA ALA A 27 -2.85 21.59 5.37
C ALA A 27 -2.97 20.08 5.20
N ASN A 28 -4.12 19.64 4.69
CA ASN A 28 -4.30 18.27 4.22
C ASN A 28 -3.33 18.12 3.03
N VAL A 29 -2.12 17.67 3.32
CA VAL A 29 -1.21 17.23 2.28
C VAL A 29 -1.92 16.04 1.64
N PRO A 30 -2.27 16.09 0.35
CA PRO A 30 -2.84 14.93 -0.32
C PRO A 30 -1.78 13.85 -0.23
N GLN A 31 -2.04 12.84 0.59
CA GLN A 31 -1.25 11.63 0.61
C GLN A 31 -1.48 11.00 -0.75
N THR A 32 -0.58 11.27 -1.69
CA THR A 32 -0.58 10.60 -2.98
C THR A 32 -0.52 9.11 -2.67
N ALA A 33 -1.67 8.46 -2.78
CA ALA A 33 -1.76 7.02 -2.67
C ALA A 33 -0.80 6.47 -3.72
N GLN A 34 0.37 6.02 -3.25
CA GLN A 34 1.39 5.47 -4.11
C GLN A 34 0.79 4.25 -4.77
N ALA A 35 0.59 4.32 -6.08
CA ALA A 35 0.04 3.21 -6.84
C ALA A 35 0.86 1.96 -6.51
N ALA A 36 0.21 0.94 -5.96
CA ALA A 36 0.85 -0.33 -5.66
C ALA A 36 1.41 -0.89 -6.97
N ALA A 37 2.70 -1.23 -6.99
CA ALA A 37 3.32 -1.81 -8.16
C ALA A 37 2.65 -3.15 -8.48
N THR A 38 2.32 -3.37 -9.77
CA THR A 38 1.72 -4.62 -10.23
C THR A 38 2.70 -5.34 -11.14
N THR A 39 2.93 -6.62 -10.88
CA THR A 39 3.76 -7.50 -11.69
C THR A 39 2.89 -8.65 -12.21
N GLN A 40 2.86 -8.82 -13.52
CA GLN A 40 2.26 -9.99 -14.14
C GLN A 40 3.24 -11.16 -14.05
N VAL A 41 2.76 -12.32 -13.63
CA VAL A 41 3.54 -13.55 -13.51
C VAL A 41 2.87 -14.63 -14.33
N ASN A 42 3.57 -15.15 -15.33
CA ASN A 42 3.13 -16.31 -16.08
C ASN A 42 3.94 -17.53 -15.65
N GLY A 43 3.27 -18.58 -15.21
CA GLY A 43 3.89 -19.85 -14.85
C GLY A 43 3.52 -20.95 -15.84
N ARG A 44 4.52 -21.70 -16.24
CA ARG A 44 4.37 -22.93 -17.05
C ARG A 44 5.56 -23.85 -16.77
N GLU A 45 5.47 -25.10 -17.18
CA GLU A 45 6.48 -26.12 -16.91
C GLU A 45 7.85 -25.75 -17.51
N PHE A 46 8.89 -25.56 -16.78
CA PHE A 46 9.05 -25.34 -15.31
C PHE A 46 9.72 -24.00 -15.12
N ARG A 47 9.00 -22.94 -15.37
CA ARG A 47 9.53 -21.57 -15.29
C ARG A 47 8.46 -20.53 -14.99
N PHE A 48 8.90 -19.41 -14.45
CA PHE A 48 8.10 -18.19 -14.36
C PHE A 48 8.65 -17.14 -15.32
N THR A 49 7.74 -16.35 -15.89
CA THR A 49 8.06 -15.12 -16.62
C THR A 49 7.36 -13.97 -15.92
N LEU A 50 8.11 -12.97 -15.49
CA LEU A 50 7.61 -11.77 -14.79
C LEU A 50 7.67 -10.57 -15.71
N SER A 51 6.64 -9.71 -15.71
CA SER A 51 6.65 -8.43 -16.43
C SER A 51 7.68 -7.45 -15.84
N SER A 52 7.97 -7.56 -14.54
CA SER A 52 9.08 -6.87 -13.87
C SER A 52 9.72 -7.81 -12.86
N LYS A 53 11.05 -7.83 -12.83
CA LYS A 53 11.83 -8.58 -11.84
C LYS A 53 12.30 -7.70 -10.68
N SER A 54 11.82 -6.46 -10.61
CA SER A 54 12.19 -5.55 -9.54
C SER A 54 11.11 -4.54 -9.22
N ALA A 55 11.14 -4.04 -7.98
CA ALA A 55 10.44 -2.83 -7.54
C ALA A 55 11.48 -1.74 -7.21
N ALA A 56 11.13 -0.48 -7.51
CA ALA A 56 12.06 0.64 -7.35
C ALA A 56 12.35 0.99 -5.88
N LYS A 57 11.47 0.58 -4.96
CA LYS A 57 11.56 0.85 -3.52
C LYS A 57 10.71 -0.14 -2.73
N PRO A 58 10.92 -0.26 -1.40
CA PRO A 58 10.02 -0.99 -0.52
C PRO A 58 8.59 -0.49 -0.62
N GLY A 59 7.64 -1.39 -0.44
CA GLY A 59 6.21 -1.09 -0.55
C GLY A 59 5.40 -2.31 -0.93
N THR A 60 4.14 -2.09 -1.30
CA THR A 60 3.24 -3.17 -1.69
C THR A 60 3.38 -3.46 -3.18
N VAL A 61 3.57 -4.74 -3.51
CA VAL A 61 3.56 -5.26 -4.87
C VAL A 61 2.44 -6.29 -5.00
N THR A 62 1.64 -6.15 -6.05
CA THR A 62 0.63 -7.14 -6.41
C THR A 62 1.17 -8.01 -7.54
N PHE A 63 1.25 -9.31 -7.30
CA PHE A 63 1.59 -10.31 -8.31
C PHE A 63 0.30 -10.92 -8.85
N ASN A 64 0.04 -10.74 -10.13
CA ASN A 64 -1.07 -11.39 -10.83
C ASN A 64 -0.51 -12.65 -11.51
N PHE A 65 -0.72 -13.80 -10.90
CA PHE A 65 -0.23 -15.07 -11.40
C PHE A 65 -1.24 -15.71 -12.32
N THR A 66 -0.80 -16.07 -13.54
CA THR A 66 -1.56 -16.85 -14.52
C THR A 66 -0.84 -18.15 -14.79
N ASN A 67 -1.52 -19.28 -14.64
CA ASN A 67 -1.00 -20.57 -15.06
C ASN A 67 -1.28 -20.79 -16.55
N THR A 68 -0.23 -20.67 -17.35
CA THR A 68 -0.26 -20.91 -18.81
C THR A 68 0.27 -22.30 -19.17
N GLY A 69 0.51 -23.15 -18.19
CA GLY A 69 0.98 -24.52 -18.36
C GLY A 69 -0.14 -25.55 -18.47
N THR A 70 0.22 -26.81 -18.33
CA THR A 70 -0.69 -27.97 -18.46
C THR A 70 -0.94 -28.68 -17.14
N VAL A 71 -0.18 -28.36 -16.08
CA VAL A 71 -0.36 -28.87 -14.73
C VAL A 71 -0.54 -27.72 -13.75
N ALA A 72 -1.03 -28.02 -12.55
CA ALA A 72 -1.23 -27.03 -11.51
C ALA A 72 0.09 -26.46 -10.99
N HIS A 73 0.11 -25.16 -10.75
CA HIS A 73 1.24 -24.41 -10.18
C HIS A 73 0.78 -23.44 -9.11
N ASP A 74 1.70 -23.00 -8.26
CA ASP A 74 1.52 -21.87 -7.38
C ASP A 74 2.71 -20.90 -7.50
N PHE A 75 2.59 -19.74 -6.87
CA PHE A 75 3.64 -18.74 -6.81
C PHE A 75 3.85 -18.31 -5.36
N LYS A 76 5.06 -18.56 -4.84
CA LYS A 76 5.48 -18.21 -3.50
C LYS A 76 6.60 -17.19 -3.54
N ILE A 77 6.48 -16.12 -2.75
CA ILE A 77 7.51 -15.11 -2.53
C ILE A 77 7.35 -14.50 -1.12
N ASP A 78 8.47 -14.26 -0.44
CA ASP A 78 8.50 -13.62 0.88
C ASP A 78 7.53 -14.27 1.89
N GLY A 79 7.52 -15.59 1.93
CA GLY A 79 6.66 -16.37 2.84
C GLY A 79 5.17 -16.38 2.50
N LYS A 80 4.73 -15.70 1.44
CA LYS A 80 3.35 -15.71 0.96
C LYS A 80 3.23 -16.56 -0.30
N THR A 81 2.11 -17.28 -0.41
CA THR A 81 1.86 -18.22 -1.51
C THR A 81 0.46 -18.03 -2.06
N THR A 82 0.30 -18.07 -3.39
CA THR A 82 -1.02 -18.19 -4.00
C THR A 82 -1.66 -19.54 -3.64
N PRO A 83 -2.98 -19.67 -3.75
CA PRO A 83 -3.57 -21.01 -3.88
C PRO A 83 -2.95 -21.77 -5.07
N LEU A 84 -3.11 -23.08 -5.08
CA LEU A 84 -2.78 -23.89 -6.24
C LEU A 84 -3.68 -23.50 -7.42
N VAL A 85 -3.07 -23.10 -8.54
CA VAL A 85 -3.78 -22.56 -9.70
C VAL A 85 -3.78 -23.60 -10.80
N GLN A 86 -4.96 -23.97 -11.25
CA GLN A 86 -5.14 -24.92 -12.35
C GLN A 86 -4.77 -24.28 -13.71
N PRO A 87 -4.44 -25.06 -14.73
CA PRO A 87 -4.17 -24.54 -16.07
C PRO A 87 -5.25 -23.57 -16.57
N GLY A 88 -4.84 -22.44 -17.12
CA GLY A 88 -5.72 -21.40 -17.65
C GLY A 88 -6.33 -20.46 -16.59
N HIS A 89 -6.11 -20.70 -15.30
CA HIS A 89 -6.64 -19.88 -14.21
C HIS A 89 -5.60 -18.86 -13.70
N THR A 90 -6.08 -17.91 -12.92
CA THR A 90 -5.28 -16.83 -12.33
C THR A 90 -5.47 -16.75 -10.82
N ALA A 91 -4.47 -16.21 -10.11
CA ALA A 91 -4.56 -15.84 -8.72
C ALA A 91 -3.79 -14.55 -8.47
N LYS A 92 -4.23 -13.77 -7.49
CA LYS A 92 -3.57 -12.54 -7.06
C LYS A 92 -2.87 -12.77 -5.74
N LEU A 93 -1.62 -12.29 -5.63
CA LEU A 93 -0.85 -12.29 -4.40
C LEU A 93 -0.38 -10.87 -4.10
N VAL A 94 -0.78 -10.34 -2.96
CA VAL A 94 -0.37 -9.02 -2.48
C VAL A 94 0.72 -9.19 -1.44
N VAL A 95 1.90 -8.61 -1.70
CA VAL A 95 3.07 -8.72 -0.82
C VAL A 95 3.55 -7.32 -0.44
N ARG A 96 3.70 -7.08 0.86
CA ARG A 96 4.30 -5.85 1.37
C ARG A 96 5.76 -6.09 1.71
N PHE A 97 6.66 -5.59 0.87
CA PHE A 97 8.08 -5.58 1.14
C PHE A 97 8.43 -4.40 2.06
N ARG A 98 8.98 -4.70 3.23
CA ARG A 98 9.29 -3.70 4.27
C ARG A 98 10.68 -3.12 4.13
N LYS A 99 11.55 -3.76 3.36
CA LYS A 99 12.95 -3.39 3.14
C LYS A 99 13.41 -3.73 1.73
N ALA A 100 14.45 -3.07 1.28
CA ALA A 100 15.17 -3.43 0.06
C ALA A 100 15.86 -4.80 0.22
N GLY A 101 16.05 -5.51 -0.87
CA GLY A 101 16.71 -6.80 -0.86
C GLY A 101 16.34 -7.68 -2.05
N LYS A 102 16.87 -8.89 -2.02
CA LYS A 102 16.57 -9.94 -3.01
C LYS A 102 15.64 -10.96 -2.37
N PHE A 103 14.52 -11.21 -3.03
CA PHE A 103 13.47 -12.11 -2.56
C PHE A 103 13.31 -13.26 -3.54
N SER A 104 13.61 -14.47 -3.10
CA SER A 104 13.42 -15.66 -3.92
C SER A 104 11.95 -15.96 -4.11
N TYR A 105 11.56 -16.33 -5.31
CA TYR A 105 10.24 -16.87 -5.61
C TYR A 105 10.36 -18.26 -6.22
N LEU A 106 9.36 -19.09 -5.99
CA LEU A 106 9.32 -20.46 -6.50
C LEU A 106 7.89 -21.02 -6.57
N CYS A 107 7.71 -22.09 -7.32
CA CYS A 107 6.55 -22.97 -7.23
C CYS A 107 6.78 -24.00 -6.12
N THR A 108 5.78 -24.22 -5.26
CA THR A 108 5.90 -25.15 -4.12
C THR A 108 5.52 -26.58 -4.48
N VAL A 109 4.98 -26.82 -5.66
CA VAL A 109 4.66 -28.18 -6.12
C VAL A 109 5.95 -29.01 -6.14
N PRO A 110 5.96 -30.20 -5.52
CA PRO A 110 7.18 -31.02 -5.43
C PRO A 110 7.86 -31.21 -6.78
N GLY A 111 9.19 -30.99 -6.81
CA GLY A 111 10.01 -31.12 -8.01
C GLY A 111 10.01 -29.93 -8.97
N HIS A 112 9.02 -29.03 -8.93
CA HIS A 112 8.92 -27.95 -9.89
C HIS A 112 10.02 -26.91 -9.73
N ALA A 113 10.34 -26.48 -8.48
CA ALA A 113 11.44 -25.56 -8.23
C ALA A 113 12.80 -26.16 -8.62
N ALA A 114 13.02 -27.44 -8.34
CA ALA A 114 14.23 -28.16 -8.76
C ALA A 114 14.38 -28.22 -10.28
N ALA A 115 13.26 -28.32 -11.00
CA ALA A 115 13.24 -28.31 -12.46
C ALA A 115 13.43 -26.91 -13.07
N GLY A 116 13.51 -25.84 -12.27
CA GLY A 116 13.78 -24.48 -12.74
C GLY A 116 12.68 -23.45 -12.45
N MET A 117 11.55 -23.86 -11.85
CA MET A 117 10.40 -22.98 -11.58
C MET A 117 10.64 -22.12 -10.34
N ARG A 118 11.62 -21.22 -10.45
CA ARG A 118 12.11 -20.33 -9.39
C ARG A 118 12.86 -19.13 -9.96
N GLY A 119 13.08 -18.13 -9.15
CA GLY A 119 13.88 -16.96 -9.51
C GLY A 119 14.02 -15.98 -8.36
N VAL A 120 14.47 -14.76 -8.65
CA VAL A 120 14.69 -13.71 -7.66
C VAL A 120 14.01 -12.41 -8.12
N PHE A 121 13.29 -11.79 -7.21
CA PHE A 121 12.71 -10.47 -7.33
C PHE A 121 13.52 -9.49 -6.47
N THR A 122 13.91 -8.35 -7.03
CA THR A 122 14.74 -7.37 -6.33
C THR A 122 13.92 -6.16 -5.93
N VAL A 123 13.98 -5.79 -4.67
CA VAL A 123 13.44 -4.51 -4.16
C VAL A 123 14.65 -3.58 -3.92
N ARG A 124 14.66 -2.40 -4.54
CA ARG A 124 15.77 -1.42 -4.47
C ARG A 124 15.58 -0.41 -3.37
#